data_3e7fc6599387414460d74e23242f4d05
#
_entry.id   3e7fc6599387414460d74e23242f4d05
#
_cell.length_a   1.000
_cell.length_b   1.000
_cell.length_c   1.000
_cell.angle_alpha   90.00
_cell.angle_beta   90.00
_cell.angle_gamma   90.00
#
_symmetry.space_group_name_H-M   'P 1'
#
loop_
_entity.id
_entity.type
_entity.pdbx_description
1 polymer ?
#
loop_
_entity_poly.entity_id
_entity_poly.type
_entity_poly.pdbx_seq_one_letter_code
_entity_poly.pdbx_strand_id
1 'polypeptide(L)'
;MEKNFTRRVMVFLTVILSLFTLSALSALSGCSSPGVGNADVVVCNDSPQVIYTVTLSTEMQSESVSAAQGVGLLERGDQCGFQLEDGSRSFTLELMDEHGDLLARCRGSYEGKRLLLTLEESGGVSVREENK
;
A
#
# COMPACT_ATOMS: atom_id res chain seq x y z
N MET A 1 -14.27 40.24 36.16
CA MET A 1 -14.79 38.89 35.87
C MET A 1 -14.80 38.53 34.40
N GLU A 2 -15.04 39.45 33.52
CA GLU A 2 -15.08 39.17 32.06
C GLU A 2 -13.70 38.84 31.43
N LYS A 3 -12.61 39.45 31.92
CA LYS A 3 -11.25 39.18 31.37
C LYS A 3 -10.76 37.73 31.61
N ASN A 4 -11.22 37.07 32.65
CA ASN A 4 -10.83 35.69 32.96
C ASN A 4 -11.64 34.67 32.17
N PHE A 5 -12.86 35.01 31.77
CA PHE A 5 -13.70 34.14 30.97
C PHE A 5 -13.20 34.07 29.53
N THR A 6 -12.87 35.21 28.93
CA THR A 6 -12.35 35.32 27.57
C THR A 6 -10.98 34.59 27.41
N ARG A 7 -10.13 34.69 28.45
CA ARG A 7 -8.83 34.00 28.49
C ARG A 7 -8.98 32.49 28.59
N ARG A 8 -9.95 31.99 29.38
CA ARG A 8 -10.23 30.56 29.47
C ARG A 8 -10.86 30.00 28.22
N VAL A 9 -11.74 30.70 27.55
CA VAL A 9 -12.31 30.30 26.25
C VAL A 9 -11.26 30.31 25.17
N MET A 10 -10.35 31.27 25.16
CA MET A 10 -9.25 31.33 24.17
C MET A 10 -8.23 30.18 24.33
N VAL A 11 -7.93 29.79 25.56
CA VAL A 11 -7.07 28.65 25.86
C VAL A 11 -7.73 27.33 25.47
N PHE A 12 -9.03 27.19 25.68
CA PHE A 12 -9.80 26.02 25.24
C PHE A 12 -9.88 25.92 23.71
N LEU A 13 -10.06 27.04 23.04
CA LEU A 13 -10.12 27.08 21.56
C LEU A 13 -8.77 26.71 20.94
N THR A 14 -7.65 27.16 21.49
CA THR A 14 -6.31 26.81 21.03
C THR A 14 -5.96 25.34 21.29
N VAL A 15 -6.40 24.77 22.41
CA VAL A 15 -6.18 23.35 22.71
C VAL A 15 -7.00 22.45 21.79
N ILE A 16 -8.25 22.83 21.48
CA ILE A 16 -9.11 22.08 20.55
C ILE A 16 -8.55 22.18 19.12
N LEU A 17 -8.05 23.34 18.70
CA LEU A 17 -7.46 23.51 17.37
C LEU A 17 -6.15 22.70 17.19
N SER A 18 -5.35 22.58 18.26
CA SER A 18 -4.11 21.78 18.24
C SER A 18 -4.40 20.28 18.25
N LEU A 19 -5.48 19.83 18.88
CA LEU A 19 -5.93 18.42 18.83
C LEU A 19 -6.45 18.02 17.45
N PHE A 20 -7.11 18.93 16.74
CA PHE A 20 -7.57 18.67 15.35
C PHE A 20 -6.43 18.60 14.34
N THR A 21 -5.34 19.37 14.53
CA THR A 21 -4.18 19.31 13.65
C THR A 21 -3.34 18.04 13.84
N LEU A 22 -3.29 17.48 15.06
CA LEU A 22 -2.61 16.20 15.31
C LEU A 22 -3.34 15.00 14.70
N SER A 23 -4.68 15.02 14.67
CA SER A 23 -5.46 13.94 14.05
C SER A 23 -5.40 13.95 12.50
N ALA A 24 -5.20 15.12 11.89
CA ALA A 24 -5.02 15.22 10.45
C ALA A 24 -3.64 14.71 9.98
N LEU A 25 -2.59 14.84 10.80
CA LEU A 25 -1.26 14.30 10.52
C LEU A 25 -1.21 12.78 10.65
N SER A 26 -1.99 12.16 11.52
CA SER A 26 -2.07 10.70 11.63
C SER A 26 -2.85 10.06 10.47
N ALA A 27 -3.74 10.78 9.80
CA ALA A 27 -4.43 10.29 8.61
C ALA A 27 -3.54 10.30 7.35
N LEU A 28 -2.50 11.15 7.29
CA LEU A 28 -1.53 11.20 6.19
C LEU A 28 -0.42 10.15 6.33
N SER A 29 -0.16 9.64 7.53
CA SER A 29 0.79 8.55 7.77
C SER A 29 0.19 7.15 7.56
N GLY A 30 -1.11 7.05 7.28
CA GLY A 30 -1.81 5.80 6.97
C GLY A 30 -1.55 5.22 5.58
N CYS A 31 -0.76 5.91 4.72
CA CYS A 31 -0.33 5.40 3.41
C CYS A 31 1.00 4.61 3.45
N SER A 32 1.60 4.39 4.61
CA SER A 32 2.69 3.45 4.73
C SER A 32 2.10 2.05 4.58
N SER A 33 2.46 1.37 3.49
CA SER A 33 2.08 -0.01 3.23
C SER A 33 2.41 -0.86 4.44
N PRO A 34 1.40 -1.35 5.20
CA PRO A 34 1.70 -2.16 6.36
C PRO A 34 2.38 -3.44 5.89
N GLY A 35 3.52 -3.77 6.47
CA GLY A 35 4.12 -5.08 6.33
C GLY A 35 5.17 -5.27 5.25
N VAL A 36 5.64 -4.24 4.54
CA VAL A 36 6.73 -4.39 3.55
C VAL A 36 8.00 -4.98 4.17
N GLY A 37 8.31 -4.64 5.42
CA GLY A 37 9.53 -5.12 6.11
C GLY A 37 9.60 -6.64 6.29
N ASN A 38 8.47 -7.30 6.53
CA ASN A 38 8.37 -8.76 6.78
C ASN A 38 7.62 -9.50 5.67
N ALA A 39 7.30 -8.83 4.55
CA ALA A 39 6.57 -9.43 3.47
C ALA A 39 7.37 -10.53 2.75
N ASP A 40 6.68 -11.57 2.32
CA ASP A 40 7.23 -12.61 1.46
C ASP A 40 7.29 -12.16 0.00
N VAL A 41 6.29 -11.37 -0.40
CA VAL A 41 6.21 -10.75 -1.74
C VAL A 41 6.03 -9.26 -1.58
N VAL A 42 6.87 -8.48 -2.25
CA VAL A 42 6.75 -7.03 -2.35
C VAL A 42 6.45 -6.65 -3.78
N VAL A 43 5.40 -5.87 -3.98
CA VAL A 43 5.01 -5.33 -5.28
C VAL A 43 5.36 -3.87 -5.35
N CYS A 44 6.17 -3.49 -6.34
CA CYS A 44 6.61 -2.13 -6.60
C CYS A 44 6.06 -1.62 -7.92
N ASN A 45 5.75 -0.35 -7.98
CA ASN A 45 5.41 0.33 -9.22
C ASN A 45 6.55 1.26 -9.65
N ASP A 46 7.25 0.93 -10.73
CA ASP A 46 8.25 1.80 -11.37
C ASP A 46 7.77 2.31 -12.74
N SER A 47 6.49 2.20 -13.00
CA SER A 47 5.83 2.66 -14.22
C SER A 47 5.18 4.04 -14.06
N PRO A 48 4.88 4.75 -15.14
CA PRO A 48 4.08 5.98 -15.09
C PRO A 48 2.59 5.71 -14.83
N GLN A 49 2.14 4.47 -14.87
CA GLN A 49 0.74 4.10 -14.62
C GLN A 49 0.48 3.98 -13.13
N VAL A 50 -0.73 4.36 -12.71
CA VAL A 50 -1.18 4.21 -11.33
C VAL A 50 -1.90 2.87 -11.18
N ILE A 51 -1.48 2.07 -10.19
CA ILE A 51 -2.12 0.81 -9.86
C ILE A 51 -3.22 1.07 -8.83
N TYR A 52 -4.42 0.60 -9.09
CA TYR A 52 -5.57 0.74 -8.19
C TYR A 52 -5.91 -0.54 -7.43
N THR A 53 -5.61 -1.69 -8.01
CA THR A 53 -5.81 -2.98 -7.36
C THR A 53 -4.64 -3.89 -7.62
N VAL A 54 -4.16 -4.53 -6.57
CA VAL A 54 -3.17 -5.61 -6.61
C VAL A 54 -3.81 -6.86 -6.07
N THR A 55 -3.84 -7.92 -6.87
CA THR A 55 -4.33 -9.24 -6.47
C THR A 55 -3.20 -10.24 -6.55
N LEU A 56 -2.90 -10.87 -5.43
CA LEU A 56 -1.94 -11.97 -5.33
C LEU A 56 -2.68 -13.25 -4.98
N SER A 57 -2.57 -14.25 -5.83
CA SER A 57 -3.18 -15.56 -5.64
C SER A 57 -2.12 -16.65 -5.61
N THR A 58 -2.28 -17.59 -4.69
CA THR A 58 -1.52 -18.82 -4.61
C THR A 58 -2.48 -20.00 -4.63
N GLU A 59 -1.96 -21.22 -4.61
CA GLU A 59 -2.78 -22.42 -4.41
C GLU A 59 -3.48 -22.48 -3.04
N MET A 60 -3.00 -21.69 -2.07
CA MET A 60 -3.50 -21.69 -0.69
C MET A 60 -4.43 -20.53 -0.38
N GLN A 61 -4.22 -19.38 -1.03
CA GLN A 61 -4.93 -18.14 -0.70
C GLN A 61 -5.08 -17.22 -1.92
N SER A 62 -6.01 -16.27 -1.82
CA SER A 62 -6.11 -15.14 -2.75
C SER A 62 -6.35 -13.88 -1.94
N GLU A 63 -5.50 -12.89 -2.10
CA GLU A 63 -5.56 -11.61 -1.41
C GLU A 63 -5.58 -10.46 -2.43
N SER A 64 -6.51 -9.55 -2.25
CA SER A 64 -6.63 -8.34 -3.06
C SER A 64 -6.55 -7.11 -2.17
N VAL A 65 -5.72 -6.16 -2.57
CA VAL A 65 -5.63 -4.85 -1.95
C VAL A 65 -6.05 -3.82 -3.00
N SER A 66 -7.05 -3.03 -2.67
CA SER A 66 -7.56 -1.97 -3.54
C SER A 66 -7.47 -0.62 -2.85
N ALA A 67 -7.25 0.41 -3.64
CA ALA A 67 -7.33 1.78 -3.16
C ALA A 67 -8.77 2.18 -2.82
N ALA A 68 -8.91 3.17 -1.96
CA ALA A 68 -10.16 3.87 -1.80
C ALA A 68 -10.55 4.57 -3.11
N GLN A 69 -11.85 4.72 -3.34
CA GLN A 69 -12.36 5.33 -4.57
C GLN A 69 -11.74 6.71 -4.82
N GLY A 70 -11.17 6.91 -6.00
CA GLY A 70 -10.55 8.18 -6.40
C GLY A 70 -9.10 8.38 -5.96
N VAL A 71 -8.50 7.40 -5.28
CA VAL A 71 -7.09 7.44 -4.84
C VAL A 71 -6.37 6.22 -5.39
N GLY A 72 -5.23 6.43 -6.06
CA GLY A 72 -4.39 5.33 -6.52
C GLY A 72 -3.78 4.54 -5.35
N LEU A 73 -3.70 3.22 -5.48
CA LEU A 73 -3.06 2.37 -4.47
C LEU A 73 -1.55 2.52 -4.52
N LEU A 74 -0.96 2.35 -5.70
CA LEU A 74 0.47 2.47 -5.93
C LEU A 74 0.74 3.44 -7.07
N GLU A 75 1.27 4.60 -6.74
CA GLU A 75 1.88 5.52 -7.68
C GLU A 75 3.34 5.11 -7.96
N ARG A 76 3.99 5.76 -8.90
CA ARG A 76 5.40 5.50 -9.19
C ARG A 76 6.27 5.64 -7.94
N GLY A 77 7.03 4.61 -7.62
CA GLY A 77 7.88 4.53 -6.45
C GLY A 77 7.22 3.93 -5.21
N ASP A 78 5.90 3.70 -5.24
CA ASP A 78 5.18 3.07 -4.15
C ASP A 78 5.31 1.55 -4.18
N GLN A 79 5.12 0.94 -3.02
CA GLN A 79 5.19 -0.50 -2.86
C GLN A 79 4.18 -1.01 -1.83
N CYS A 80 3.77 -2.25 -1.98
CA CYS A 80 2.97 -2.97 -0.98
C CYS A 80 3.52 -4.39 -0.78
N GLY A 81 3.24 -4.96 0.38
CA GLY A 81 3.74 -6.28 0.78
C GLY A 81 2.62 -7.26 1.07
N PHE A 82 2.89 -8.54 0.78
CA PHE A 82 2.01 -9.67 1.07
C PHE A 82 2.77 -10.73 1.84
N GLN A 83 2.08 -11.38 2.77
CA GLN A 83 2.56 -12.59 3.42
C GLN A 83 1.90 -13.79 2.77
N LEU A 84 2.68 -14.83 2.49
CA LEU A 84 2.17 -16.07 1.93
C LEU A 84 1.90 -17.10 3.02
N GLU A 85 0.84 -17.87 2.86
CA GLU A 85 0.59 -19.02 3.73
C GLU A 85 1.67 -20.08 3.53
N ASP A 86 1.98 -20.80 4.62
CA ASP A 86 2.92 -21.91 4.59
C ASP A 86 2.46 -22.97 3.58
N GLY A 87 3.39 -23.42 2.75
CA GLY A 87 3.12 -24.37 1.69
C GLY A 87 2.80 -23.77 0.33
N SER A 88 2.70 -22.43 0.21
CA SER A 88 2.59 -21.77 -1.08
C SER A 88 3.83 -22.02 -1.93
N ARG A 89 3.63 -22.45 -3.18
CA ARG A 89 4.72 -22.80 -4.12
C ARG A 89 4.67 -22.01 -5.42
N SER A 90 3.49 -21.55 -5.81
CA SER A 90 3.29 -20.75 -7.01
C SER A 90 2.44 -19.54 -6.70
N PHE A 91 2.57 -18.51 -7.51
CA PHE A 91 1.76 -17.30 -7.38
C PHE A 91 1.32 -16.79 -8.75
N THR A 92 0.22 -16.06 -8.73
CA THR A 92 -0.25 -15.22 -9.83
C THR A 92 -0.47 -13.81 -9.28
N LEU A 93 0.17 -12.83 -9.90
CA LEU A 93 -0.01 -11.41 -9.61
C LEU A 93 -0.83 -10.78 -10.72
N GLU A 94 -1.84 -10.01 -10.36
CA GLU A 94 -2.62 -9.19 -11.27
C GLU A 94 -2.64 -7.74 -10.77
N LEU A 95 -2.34 -6.82 -11.66
CA LEU A 95 -2.34 -5.38 -11.42
C LEU A 95 -3.42 -4.75 -12.28
N MET A 96 -4.29 -3.95 -11.68
CA MET A 96 -5.45 -3.36 -12.35
C MET A 96 -5.46 -1.83 -12.18
N ASP A 97 -6.02 -1.16 -13.18
CA ASP A 97 -6.26 0.27 -13.18
C ASP A 97 -7.55 0.66 -12.44
N GLU A 98 -7.91 1.93 -12.50
CA GLU A 98 -9.10 2.48 -11.85
C GLU A 98 -10.42 1.92 -12.41
N HIS A 99 -10.42 1.40 -13.63
CA HIS A 99 -11.59 0.81 -14.30
C HIS A 99 -11.69 -0.72 -14.11
N GLY A 100 -10.72 -1.31 -13.40
CA GLY A 100 -10.61 -2.76 -13.26
C GLY A 100 -10.00 -3.46 -14.47
N ASP A 101 -9.43 -2.70 -15.40
CA ASP A 101 -8.71 -3.25 -16.53
C ASP A 101 -7.31 -3.73 -16.12
N LEU A 102 -6.89 -4.84 -16.69
CA LEU A 102 -5.63 -5.47 -16.38
C LEU A 102 -4.46 -4.65 -16.96
N LEU A 103 -3.61 -4.13 -16.08
CA LEU A 103 -2.35 -3.47 -16.46
C LEU A 103 -1.24 -4.49 -16.73
N ALA A 104 -1.11 -5.48 -15.86
CA ALA A 104 -0.11 -6.52 -15.98
C ALA A 104 -0.51 -7.78 -15.21
N ARG A 105 -0.01 -8.92 -15.66
CA ARG A 105 -0.13 -10.21 -14.98
C ARG A 105 1.22 -10.89 -14.98
N CYS A 106 1.59 -11.45 -13.85
CA CYS A 106 2.81 -12.22 -13.69
C CYS A 106 2.49 -13.53 -12.96
N ARG A 107 3.12 -14.62 -13.40
CA ARG A 107 3.08 -15.92 -12.73
C ARG A 107 4.49 -16.38 -12.43
N GLY A 108 4.68 -17.00 -11.30
CA GLY A 108 5.98 -17.50 -10.92
C GLY A 108 5.91 -18.56 -9.82
N SER A 109 7.09 -19.02 -9.42
CA SER A 109 7.27 -19.95 -8.31
C SER A 109 7.78 -19.21 -7.07
N TYR A 110 7.41 -19.74 -5.91
CA TYR A 110 7.86 -19.26 -4.61
C TYR A 110 8.60 -20.38 -3.89
N GLU A 111 9.86 -20.13 -3.55
CA GLU A 111 10.77 -21.13 -2.94
C GLU A 111 11.22 -20.70 -1.53
N GLY A 112 10.41 -19.92 -0.82
CA GLY A 112 10.70 -19.47 0.53
C GLY A 112 11.60 -18.23 0.64
N LYS A 113 12.07 -17.70 -0.49
CA LYS A 113 12.80 -16.42 -0.54
C LYS A 113 11.85 -15.27 -0.82
N ARG A 114 12.17 -14.11 -0.28
CA ARG A 114 11.42 -12.89 -0.57
C ARG A 114 11.46 -12.57 -2.05
N LEU A 115 10.31 -12.27 -2.64
CA LEU A 115 10.19 -11.84 -4.02
C LEU A 115 9.91 -10.35 -4.11
N LEU A 116 10.62 -9.67 -4.98
CA LEU A 116 10.35 -8.30 -5.41
C LEU A 116 9.79 -8.35 -6.83
N LEU A 117 8.53 -7.96 -6.97
CA LEU A 117 7.81 -7.88 -8.24
C LEU A 117 7.65 -6.41 -8.62
N THR A 118 8.27 -6.00 -9.72
CA THR A 118 8.26 -4.59 -10.13
C THR A 118 7.55 -4.42 -11.45
N LEU A 119 6.51 -3.57 -11.49
CA LEU A 119 5.93 -3.11 -12.74
C LEU A 119 6.89 -2.11 -13.37
N GLU A 120 7.49 -2.51 -14.48
CA GLU A 120 8.49 -1.73 -15.20
C GLU A 120 7.84 -0.66 -16.08
N GLU A 121 8.62 0.32 -16.47
CA GLU A 121 8.20 1.39 -17.38
C GLU A 121 7.67 0.85 -18.72
N SER A 122 8.19 -0.27 -19.17
CA SER A 122 7.74 -0.98 -20.38
C SER A 122 6.35 -1.64 -20.26
N GLY A 123 5.79 -1.73 -19.05
CA GLY A 123 4.54 -2.41 -18.76
C GLY A 123 4.67 -3.89 -18.41
N GLY A 124 5.89 -4.45 -18.43
CA GLY A 124 6.17 -5.80 -17.95
C GLY A 124 6.42 -5.84 -16.45
N VAL A 125 6.34 -7.03 -15.86
CA VAL A 125 6.68 -7.26 -14.46
C VAL A 125 8.00 -8.02 -14.38
N SER A 126 8.98 -7.44 -13.70
CA SER A 126 10.23 -8.13 -13.37
C SER A 126 10.11 -8.82 -12.01
N VAL A 127 10.76 -9.95 -11.86
CA VAL A 127 10.79 -10.76 -10.64
C VAL A 127 12.22 -10.87 -10.16
N ARG A 128 12.47 -10.49 -8.92
CA ARG A 128 13.79 -10.63 -8.28
C ARG A 128 13.64 -11.31 -6.92
N GLU A 129 14.50 -12.28 -6.66
CA GLU A 129 14.63 -12.87 -5.33
C GLU A 129 15.53 -12.01 -4.45
N GLU A 130 15.13 -11.83 -3.20
CA GLU A 130 15.91 -11.16 -2.18
C GLU A 130 16.13 -12.08 -0.98
N ASN A 131 17.30 -12.02 -0.39
CA ASN A 131 17.54 -12.68 0.89
C ASN A 131 16.85 -11.88 2.00
N LYS A 132 16.10 -12.58 2.85
CA LYS A 132 15.51 -11.97 4.05
C LYS A 132 16.58 -11.60 5.05
#